data_a3c9b6103f77bf058008c6ec906ebec2
#
_entry.id   a3c9b6103f77bf058008c6ec906ebec2
#
_cell.length_a   1.000
_cell.length_b   1.000
_cell.length_c   1.000
_cell.angle_alpha   90.00
_cell.angle_beta   90.00
_cell.angle_gamma   90.00
#
_symmetry.space_group_name_H-M   'P 1'
#
loop_
_entity.id
_entity.type
_entity.pdbx_description
1 polymer ?
#
loop_
_entity_poly.entity_id
_entity_poly.type
_entity_poly.pdbx_seq_one_letter_code
_entity_poly.pdbx_strand_id
1 'polypeptide(L)'
;MSLLIKNCIVGKDKCDVAIEDNRIAQIGKNIKGDFDEVIQADGLTALPAFIDMHTHLREPGFEYKEDIASGSLAAVAGGFSTVCCMPNTKPVTDNRYIVKYIVDRAKEVDL
;
A
#
# COMPACT_ATOMS: atom_id res chain seq x y z
N MET A 1 -7.01 14.75 7.31
CA MET A 1 -7.80 14.34 6.13
C MET A 1 -8.71 13.21 6.55
N SER A 2 -10.01 13.34 6.26
CA SER A 2 -11.03 12.35 6.58
C SER A 2 -11.68 11.80 5.32
N LEU A 3 -11.91 10.48 5.27
CA LEU A 3 -12.47 9.77 4.14
C LEU A 3 -13.58 8.84 4.60
N LEU A 4 -14.71 8.85 3.91
CA LEU A 4 -15.79 7.88 4.12
C LEU A 4 -15.94 6.97 2.88
N ILE A 5 -15.71 5.69 3.05
CA ILE A 5 -16.02 4.66 2.04
C ILE A 5 -17.39 4.09 2.37
N LYS A 6 -18.37 4.31 1.49
CA LYS A 6 -19.77 3.91 1.73
C LYS A 6 -20.15 2.63 1.02
N ASN A 7 -20.96 1.85 1.71
CA ASN A 7 -21.63 0.69 1.11
C ASN A 7 -20.69 -0.42 0.63
N CYS A 8 -19.45 -0.50 1.11
CA CYS A 8 -18.57 -1.61 0.77
C CYS A 8 -18.95 -2.90 1.53
N ILE A 9 -18.44 -4.02 1.09
CA ILE A 9 -18.61 -5.31 1.76
C ILE A 9 -17.39 -5.55 2.63
N VAL A 10 -17.57 -5.67 3.94
CA VAL A 10 -16.54 -6.03 4.91
C VAL A 10 -16.88 -7.42 5.46
N GLY A 11 -16.09 -8.42 5.09
CA GLY A 11 -16.45 -9.81 5.37
C GLY A 11 -17.71 -10.25 4.62
N LYS A 12 -18.84 -10.34 5.32
CA LYS A 12 -20.16 -10.69 4.72
C LYS A 12 -21.17 -9.55 4.80
N ASP A 13 -20.82 -8.47 5.46
CA ASP A 13 -21.73 -7.38 5.76
C ASP A 13 -21.49 -6.16 4.89
N LYS A 14 -22.56 -5.52 4.45
CA LYS A 14 -22.51 -4.22 3.81
C LYS A 14 -22.32 -3.16 4.89
N CYS A 15 -21.21 -2.43 4.81
CA CYS A 15 -20.77 -1.45 5.81
C CYS A 15 -20.22 -0.18 5.17
N ASP A 16 -20.12 0.86 5.97
CA ASP A 16 -19.31 2.03 5.69
C ASP A 16 -18.01 1.93 6.50
N VAL A 17 -16.93 2.51 5.97
CA VAL A 17 -15.64 2.61 6.63
C VAL A 17 -15.24 4.06 6.68
N ALA A 18 -15.09 4.61 7.89
CA ALA A 18 -14.57 5.95 8.12
C ALA A 18 -13.08 5.89 8.43
N ILE A 19 -12.31 6.76 7.77
CA ILE A 19 -10.87 6.88 7.92
C ILE A 19 -10.57 8.32 8.35
N GLU A 20 -9.82 8.46 9.42
CA GLU A 20 -9.35 9.74 9.96
C GLU A 20 -7.86 9.61 10.28
N ASP A 21 -7.07 10.60 9.91
CA ASP A 21 -5.62 10.64 10.16
C ASP A 21 -4.89 9.34 9.78
N ASN A 22 -5.20 8.82 8.58
CA ASN A 22 -4.65 7.59 8.01
C ASN A 22 -4.96 6.32 8.84
N ARG A 23 -6.03 6.35 9.64
CA ARG A 23 -6.47 5.20 10.44
C ARG A 23 -7.96 4.93 10.23
N ILE A 24 -8.34 3.67 10.28
CA ILE A 24 -9.75 3.28 10.34
C ILE A 24 -10.30 3.74 11.69
N ALA A 25 -11.15 4.77 11.66
CA ALA A 25 -11.79 5.32 12.84
C ALA A 25 -13.04 4.54 13.22
N GLN A 26 -13.83 4.11 12.21
CA GLN A 26 -15.07 3.38 12.44
C GLN A 26 -15.41 2.46 11.26
N ILE A 27 -15.98 1.31 11.57
CA ILE A 27 -16.67 0.44 10.60
C ILE A 27 -18.09 0.25 11.11
N GLY A 28 -19.09 0.49 10.27
CA GLY A 28 -20.50 0.38 10.69
C GLY A 28 -21.47 0.65 9.55
N LYS A 29 -22.76 0.73 9.87
CA LYS A 29 -23.82 1.04 8.90
C LYS A 29 -24.26 2.49 9.05
N ASN A 30 -24.46 3.17 7.94
CA ASN A 30 -24.98 4.54 7.89
C ASN A 30 -24.16 5.53 8.75
N ILE A 31 -22.83 5.47 8.63
CA ILE A 31 -21.95 6.41 9.32
C ILE A 31 -22.29 7.82 8.84
N LYS A 32 -22.48 8.73 9.79
CA LYS A 32 -22.78 10.13 9.54
C LYS A 32 -21.65 11.00 10.05
N GLY A 33 -21.39 12.09 9.35
CA GLY A 33 -20.36 13.07 9.68
C GLY A 33 -20.02 13.89 8.44
N ASP A 34 -19.23 14.91 8.65
CA ASP A 34 -18.64 15.68 7.57
C ASP A 34 -17.26 15.09 7.27
N PHE A 35 -17.06 14.63 6.04
CA PHE A 35 -15.83 14.04 5.56
C PHE A 35 -15.28 14.85 4.39
N ASP A 36 -13.96 14.98 4.34
CA ASP A 36 -13.29 15.69 3.25
C ASP A 36 -13.55 15.00 1.90
N GLU A 37 -13.67 13.67 1.91
CA GLU A 37 -13.96 12.87 0.72
C GLU A 37 -14.93 11.74 1.03
N VAL A 38 -15.80 11.40 0.06
CA VAL A 38 -16.75 10.29 0.16
C VAL A 38 -16.66 9.42 -1.09
N ILE A 39 -16.31 8.16 -0.92
CA ILE A 39 -16.24 7.15 -1.99
C ILE A 39 -17.46 6.23 -1.91
N GLN A 40 -18.21 6.12 -2.99
CA GLN A 40 -19.29 5.12 -3.12
C GLN A 40 -18.70 3.80 -3.60
N ALA A 41 -18.80 2.77 -2.76
CA ALA A 41 -18.16 1.46 -2.99
C ALA A 41 -19.20 0.33 -3.08
N ASP A 42 -20.38 0.63 -3.64
CA ASP A 42 -21.43 -0.37 -3.80
C ASP A 42 -20.96 -1.55 -4.65
N GLY A 43 -21.07 -2.75 -4.09
CA GLY A 43 -20.63 -3.99 -4.74
C GLY A 43 -19.13 -4.27 -4.66
N LEU A 44 -18.33 -3.37 -4.08
CA LEU A 44 -16.91 -3.59 -3.86
C LEU A 44 -16.65 -4.19 -2.47
N THR A 45 -15.65 -5.06 -2.39
CA THR A 45 -15.22 -5.68 -1.13
C THR A 45 -14.00 -4.96 -0.58
N ALA A 46 -14.08 -4.51 0.67
CA ALA A 46 -12.94 -4.00 1.39
C ALA A 46 -12.14 -5.18 1.97
N LEU A 47 -10.87 -5.23 1.64
CA LEU A 47 -9.93 -6.24 2.10
C LEU A 47 -8.75 -5.56 2.79
N PRO A 48 -8.05 -6.24 3.71
CA PRO A 48 -6.71 -5.83 4.10
C PRO A 48 -5.82 -5.74 2.86
N ALA A 49 -4.93 -4.76 2.82
CA ALA A 49 -3.97 -4.63 1.73
C ALA A 49 -3.11 -5.90 1.62
N PHE A 50 -2.68 -6.20 0.39
CA PHE A 50 -1.88 -7.40 0.13
C PHE A 50 -0.41 -7.21 0.52
N ILE A 51 0.26 -8.33 0.76
CA ILE A 51 1.70 -8.41 1.00
C ILE A 51 2.31 -9.31 -0.07
N ASP A 52 3.25 -8.78 -0.85
CA ASP A 52 4.03 -9.57 -1.79
C ASP A 52 5.38 -9.95 -1.17
N MET A 53 5.59 -11.23 -0.93
CA MET A 53 6.80 -11.74 -0.29
C MET A 53 7.93 -12.07 -1.30
N HIS A 54 7.73 -11.82 -2.60
CA HIS A 54 8.72 -12.19 -3.63
C HIS A 54 8.70 -11.18 -4.79
N THR A 55 9.30 -10.00 -4.60
CA THR A 55 9.29 -8.91 -5.59
C THR A 55 10.70 -8.56 -6.02
N HIS A 56 10.92 -8.33 -7.31
CA HIS A 56 12.20 -7.92 -7.86
C HIS A 56 12.22 -6.42 -8.16
N LEU A 57 12.63 -5.59 -7.21
CA LEU A 57 12.74 -4.14 -7.39
C LEU A 57 14.02 -3.71 -8.12
N ARG A 58 14.98 -4.63 -8.35
CA ARG A 58 16.13 -4.46 -9.21
C ARG A 58 17.16 -3.41 -8.77
N GLU A 59 16.82 -2.49 -7.91
CA GLU A 59 17.70 -1.49 -7.33
C GLU A 59 18.31 -2.00 -6.01
N PRO A 60 19.63 -1.87 -5.83
CA PRO A 60 20.61 -1.21 -6.72
C PRO A 60 21.10 -2.08 -7.88
N GLY A 61 21.51 -1.40 -8.95
CA GLY A 61 22.39 -1.94 -10.01
C GLY A 61 21.71 -2.45 -11.27
N PHE A 62 20.38 -2.53 -11.29
CA PHE A 62 19.59 -2.91 -12.46
C PHE A 62 18.39 -2.00 -12.68
N GLU A 63 18.53 -0.72 -12.32
CA GLU A 63 17.48 0.31 -12.36
C GLU A 63 16.88 0.49 -13.76
N TYR A 64 17.60 0.11 -14.80
CA TYR A 64 17.10 0.11 -16.19
C TYR A 64 15.99 -0.94 -16.45
N LYS A 65 15.77 -1.86 -15.51
CA LYS A 65 14.71 -2.88 -15.59
C LYS A 65 13.53 -2.51 -14.68
N GLU A 66 13.84 -2.04 -13.50
CA GLU A 66 12.90 -1.62 -12.47
C GLU A 66 13.68 -0.87 -11.39
N ASP A 67 13.05 0.05 -10.69
CA ASP A 67 13.58 0.71 -9.51
C ASP A 67 12.62 0.68 -8.33
N ILE A 68 13.08 1.10 -7.16
CA ILE A 68 12.27 1.08 -5.95
C ILE A 68 11.04 2.00 -6.09
N ALA A 69 11.18 3.14 -6.75
CA ALA A 69 10.08 4.10 -6.89
C ALA A 69 8.97 3.55 -7.79
N SER A 70 9.32 3.12 -9.02
CA SER A 70 8.34 2.62 -9.98
C SER A 70 7.71 1.30 -9.53
N GLY A 71 8.50 0.39 -8.95
CA GLY A 71 7.99 -0.86 -8.40
C GLY A 71 7.06 -0.64 -7.20
N SER A 72 7.35 0.34 -6.33
CA SER A 72 6.47 0.70 -5.21
C SER A 72 5.16 1.31 -5.69
N LEU A 73 5.19 2.19 -6.68
CA LEU A 73 3.96 2.75 -7.29
C LEU A 73 3.10 1.66 -7.93
N ALA A 74 3.71 0.71 -8.63
CA ALA A 74 3.00 -0.44 -9.21
C ALA A 74 2.37 -1.32 -8.11
N ALA A 75 3.06 -1.54 -7.00
CA ALA A 75 2.55 -2.28 -5.86
C ALA A 75 1.32 -1.60 -5.24
N VAL A 76 1.38 -0.30 -4.97
CA VAL A 76 0.24 0.47 -4.44
C VAL A 76 -0.94 0.43 -5.40
N ALA A 77 -0.72 0.61 -6.69
CA ALA A 77 -1.77 0.50 -7.72
C ALA A 77 -2.42 -0.89 -7.76
N GLY A 78 -1.68 -1.94 -7.38
CA GLY A 78 -2.17 -3.31 -7.25
C GLY A 78 -2.82 -3.62 -5.88
N GLY A 79 -2.85 -2.67 -4.95
CA GLY A 79 -3.42 -2.86 -3.60
C GLY A 79 -2.46 -3.54 -2.62
N PHE A 80 -1.15 -3.51 -2.88
CA PHE A 80 -0.13 -4.03 -1.98
C PHE A 80 0.38 -2.92 -1.06
N SER A 81 0.39 -3.15 0.25
CA SER A 81 0.97 -2.25 1.25
C SER A 81 2.40 -2.60 1.63
N THR A 82 2.84 -3.80 1.28
CA THR A 82 4.16 -4.31 1.65
C THR A 82 4.70 -5.19 0.53
N VAL A 83 5.96 -4.98 0.18
CA VAL A 83 6.69 -5.84 -0.75
C VAL A 83 8.03 -6.26 -0.14
N CYS A 84 8.38 -7.53 -0.26
CA CYS A 84 9.66 -8.06 0.17
C CYS A 84 10.57 -8.23 -1.05
N CYS A 85 11.56 -7.36 -1.20
CA CYS A 85 12.44 -7.38 -2.36
C CYS A 85 13.46 -8.54 -2.29
N MET A 86 13.68 -9.16 -3.44
CA MET A 86 14.66 -10.23 -3.59
C MET A 86 16.09 -9.69 -3.64
N PRO A 87 17.08 -10.44 -3.14
CA PRO A 87 18.45 -9.96 -2.95
C PRO A 87 19.30 -9.96 -4.21
N ASN A 88 18.75 -10.33 -5.37
CA ASN A 88 19.49 -10.44 -6.64
C ASN A 88 19.74 -9.10 -7.34
N THR A 89 20.36 -8.19 -6.61
CA THR A 89 20.77 -6.84 -6.98
C THR A 89 22.28 -6.79 -7.28
N LYS A 90 22.81 -5.64 -7.65
CA LYS A 90 24.23 -5.42 -7.87
C LYS A 90 24.68 -4.10 -7.23
N PRO A 91 25.38 -4.17 -6.08
CA PRO A 91 25.81 -5.39 -5.38
C PRO A 91 24.64 -6.22 -4.85
N VAL A 92 24.90 -7.50 -4.61
CA VAL A 92 23.92 -8.41 -4.01
C VAL A 92 23.51 -7.92 -2.62
N THR A 93 22.22 -8.02 -2.29
CA THR A 93 21.69 -7.62 -0.99
C THR A 93 21.98 -8.72 0.06
N ASP A 94 23.21 -8.82 0.50
CA ASP A 94 23.73 -9.82 1.43
C ASP A 94 24.29 -9.22 2.74
N ASN A 95 24.21 -7.92 2.89
CA ASN A 95 24.75 -7.22 4.07
C ASN A 95 23.91 -6.02 4.46
N ARG A 96 24.10 -5.57 5.71
CA ARG A 96 23.33 -4.48 6.32
C ARG A 96 23.40 -3.15 5.56
N TYR A 97 24.48 -2.88 4.84
CA TYR A 97 24.66 -1.59 4.17
C TYR A 97 23.75 -1.49 2.94
N ILE A 98 23.66 -2.58 2.17
CA ILE A 98 22.75 -2.65 1.01
C ILE A 98 21.29 -2.68 1.47
N VAL A 99 20.98 -3.42 2.54
CA VAL A 99 19.62 -3.41 3.13
C VAL A 99 19.26 -1.99 3.57
N LYS A 100 20.18 -1.30 4.25
CA LYS A 100 19.94 0.10 4.67
C LYS A 100 19.72 1.02 3.48
N TYR A 101 20.51 0.89 2.43
CA TYR A 101 20.33 1.66 1.19
C TYR A 101 18.92 1.49 0.63
N ILE A 102 18.46 0.24 0.46
CA ILE A 102 17.13 -0.06 -0.07
C ILE A 102 16.03 0.54 0.80
N VAL A 103 16.13 0.37 2.12
CA VAL A 103 15.15 0.93 3.07
C VAL A 103 15.14 2.45 3.06
N ASP A 104 16.30 3.09 2.99
CA ASP A 104 16.37 4.56 2.97
C ASP A 104 15.85 5.09 1.62
N ARG A 105 16.18 4.44 0.52
CA ARG A 105 15.65 4.78 -0.80
C ARG A 105 14.13 4.64 -0.88
N ALA A 106 13.58 3.59 -0.27
CA ALA A 106 12.13 3.40 -0.21
C ALA A 106 11.41 4.51 0.56
N LYS A 107 12.04 5.11 1.57
CA LYS A 107 11.45 6.25 2.33
C LYS A 107 11.38 7.55 1.52
N GLU A 108 12.15 7.66 0.45
CA GLU A 108 12.15 8.83 -0.42
C GLU A 108 11.01 8.77 -1.45
N VAL A 109 10.36 7.62 -1.57
CA VAL A 109 9.23 7.45 -2.48
C VAL A 109 7.99 8.05 -1.83
N ASP A 110 7.41 9.05 -2.48
CA ASP A 110 6.17 9.70 -2.04
C ASP A 110 4.98 8.85 -2.51
N LEU A 111 4.29 8.20 -1.56
CA LEU A 111 3.19 7.26 -1.78
C LEU A 111 1.97 7.59 -0.92
#